data_d46e3eab0b8203607cb42acea4d83401
#
_entry.id   d46e3eab0b8203607cb42acea4d83401
#
_cell.length_a   1.000
_cell.length_b   1.000
_cell.length_c   1.000
_cell.angle_alpha   90.00
_cell.angle_beta   90.00
_cell.angle_gamma   90.00
#
_symmetry.space_group_name_H-M   'P 1'
#
loop_
_entity.id
_entity.type
_entity.pdbx_description
1 polymer ?
#
loop_
_entity_poly.entity_id
_entity_poly.type
_entity_poly.pdbx_seq_one_letter_code
_entity_poly.pdbx_strand_id
1 'polypeptide(L)'
;CRKCANKARKKQYAMNPGPILESVKKWQHAHPEQERARNKKYREAHRVEMYAKLKKWMAAHPERAKEIRRKADKKWAAANHDKLRAKKIRQNAKVRSTSTGKLNHNISVAIRQALHGEKAGRNWETLVNFTVTQLKKHLEKRFQPGMTWENYGKAWVIDHKIPISVFNFEKPEDFDFRLCWSLKNLQPLEVKENNKKHNKIDKPFQPSLLIGGAL
;
A
#
# COMPACT_ATOMS: atom_id res chain seq x y z
N CYS A 1 -10.13 -45.26 -49.23
CA CYS A 1 -10.91 -45.15 -47.96
C CYS A 1 -10.35 -43.98 -47.10
N ARG A 2 -11.12 -43.47 -46.14
CA ARG A 2 -10.74 -42.36 -45.27
C ARG A 2 -9.45 -42.61 -44.46
N LYS A 3 -9.20 -43.85 -44.04
CA LYS A 3 -7.97 -44.27 -43.31
C LYS A 3 -6.72 -44.16 -44.21
N CYS A 4 -6.80 -44.55 -45.47
CA CYS A 4 -5.69 -44.46 -46.42
C CYS A 4 -5.36 -42.99 -46.76
N ALA A 5 -6.35 -42.16 -46.98
CA ALA A 5 -6.18 -40.73 -47.23
C ALA A 5 -5.52 -40.01 -46.00
N ASN A 6 -5.93 -40.35 -44.78
CA ASN A 6 -5.32 -39.80 -43.56
C ASN A 6 -3.86 -40.25 -43.39
N LYS A 7 -3.55 -41.50 -43.73
CA LYS A 7 -2.17 -42.03 -43.69
C LYS A 7 -1.27 -41.33 -44.72
N ALA A 8 -1.76 -41.14 -45.95
CA ALA A 8 -1.05 -40.40 -47.00
C ALA A 8 -0.79 -38.93 -46.59
N ARG A 9 -1.82 -38.26 -46.04
CA ARG A 9 -1.69 -36.88 -45.52
C ARG A 9 -0.71 -36.75 -44.38
N LYS A 10 -0.68 -37.70 -43.41
CA LYS A 10 0.32 -37.71 -42.34
C LYS A 10 1.74 -37.90 -42.90
N LYS A 11 1.93 -38.77 -43.91
CA LYS A 11 3.22 -38.97 -44.55
C LYS A 11 3.68 -37.68 -45.27
N GLN A 12 2.80 -37.03 -45.99
CA GLN A 12 3.09 -35.78 -46.70
C GLN A 12 3.45 -34.65 -45.70
N TYR A 13 2.71 -34.53 -44.56
CA TYR A 13 3.02 -33.59 -43.52
C TYR A 13 4.39 -33.82 -42.88
N ALA A 14 4.77 -35.08 -42.65
CA ALA A 14 6.08 -35.43 -42.12
C ALA A 14 7.24 -35.10 -43.07
N MET A 15 7.01 -35.23 -44.39
CA MET A 15 8.02 -34.93 -45.40
C MET A 15 8.18 -33.44 -45.70
N ASN A 16 7.08 -32.69 -45.77
CA ASN A 16 7.09 -31.23 -46.02
C ASN A 16 5.92 -30.52 -45.34
N PRO A 17 6.09 -30.11 -44.09
CA PRO A 17 5.03 -29.42 -43.34
C PRO A 17 4.77 -27.98 -43.78
N GLY A 18 5.71 -27.31 -44.46
CA GLY A 18 5.68 -25.88 -44.78
C GLY A 18 4.39 -25.43 -45.47
N PRO A 19 4.05 -25.95 -46.67
CA PRO A 19 2.84 -25.52 -47.39
C PRO A 19 1.54 -25.76 -46.64
N ILE A 20 1.47 -26.84 -45.86
CA ILE A 20 0.28 -27.18 -45.03
C ILE A 20 0.14 -26.19 -43.88
N LEU A 21 1.23 -25.87 -43.20
CA LEU A 21 1.22 -24.87 -42.12
C LEU A 21 0.85 -23.47 -42.64
N GLU A 22 1.32 -23.13 -43.84
CA GLU A 22 1.00 -21.84 -44.47
C GLU A 22 -0.49 -21.73 -44.83
N SER A 23 -1.04 -22.79 -45.41
CA SER A 23 -2.48 -22.91 -45.70
C SER A 23 -3.32 -22.78 -44.43
N VAL A 24 -2.92 -23.47 -43.34
CA VAL A 24 -3.59 -23.35 -42.05
C VAL A 24 -3.53 -21.94 -41.50
N LYS A 25 -2.37 -21.27 -41.56
CA LYS A 25 -2.24 -19.87 -41.15
C LYS A 25 -3.14 -18.93 -41.94
N LYS A 26 -3.17 -19.08 -43.27
CA LYS A 26 -4.05 -18.30 -44.14
C LYS A 26 -5.52 -18.50 -43.78
N TRP A 27 -5.93 -19.73 -43.54
CA TRP A 27 -7.30 -20.04 -43.09
C TRP A 27 -7.63 -19.42 -41.72
N GLN A 28 -6.73 -19.51 -40.75
CA GLN A 28 -6.89 -18.92 -39.42
C GLN A 28 -7.04 -17.39 -39.50
N HIS A 29 -6.24 -16.73 -40.33
CA HIS A 29 -6.36 -15.30 -40.59
C HIS A 29 -7.68 -14.92 -41.25
N ALA A 30 -8.16 -15.73 -42.19
CA ALA A 30 -9.44 -15.49 -42.86
C ALA A 30 -10.67 -15.77 -42.00
N HIS A 31 -10.54 -16.61 -40.95
CA HIS A 31 -11.67 -17.06 -40.11
C HIS A 31 -11.40 -16.89 -38.63
N PRO A 32 -11.10 -15.67 -38.14
CA PRO A 32 -10.67 -15.45 -36.73
C PRO A 32 -11.74 -15.82 -35.72
N GLU A 33 -13.02 -15.64 -36.06
CA GLU A 33 -14.13 -15.98 -35.14
C GLU A 33 -14.28 -17.50 -34.94
N GLN A 34 -14.17 -18.27 -36.04
CA GLN A 34 -14.24 -19.73 -35.99
C GLN A 34 -13.05 -20.29 -35.21
N GLU A 35 -11.87 -19.71 -35.39
CA GLU A 35 -10.66 -20.09 -34.66
C GLU A 35 -10.81 -19.78 -33.17
N ARG A 36 -11.34 -18.63 -32.80
CA ARG A 36 -11.64 -18.27 -31.39
C ARG A 36 -12.64 -19.24 -30.76
N ALA A 37 -13.72 -19.57 -31.47
CA ALA A 37 -14.73 -20.53 -31.00
C ALA A 37 -14.15 -21.92 -30.79
N ARG A 38 -13.35 -22.43 -31.76
CA ARG A 38 -12.65 -23.71 -31.67
C ARG A 38 -11.70 -23.75 -30.47
N ASN A 39 -10.89 -22.72 -30.31
CA ASN A 39 -9.93 -22.60 -29.21
C ASN A 39 -10.60 -22.46 -27.84
N LYS A 40 -11.76 -21.79 -27.77
CA LYS A 40 -12.59 -21.70 -26.57
C LYS A 40 -13.11 -23.08 -26.17
N LYS A 41 -13.74 -23.80 -27.10
CA LYS A 41 -14.24 -25.15 -26.90
C LYS A 41 -13.13 -26.12 -26.45
N TYR A 42 -11.96 -26.06 -27.08
CA TYR A 42 -10.82 -26.89 -26.69
C TYR A 42 -10.35 -26.58 -25.26
N ARG A 43 -10.20 -25.30 -24.91
CA ARG A 43 -9.80 -24.88 -23.56
C ARG A 43 -10.81 -25.26 -22.48
N GLU A 44 -12.09 -25.19 -22.78
CA GLU A 44 -13.16 -25.61 -21.87
C GLU A 44 -13.10 -27.12 -21.64
N ALA A 45 -12.97 -27.92 -22.70
CA ALA A 45 -12.87 -29.38 -22.61
C ALA A 45 -11.62 -29.87 -21.88
N HIS A 46 -10.48 -29.16 -22.01
CA HIS A 46 -9.19 -29.57 -21.44
C HIS A 46 -8.75 -28.70 -20.25
N ARG A 47 -9.66 -27.96 -19.65
CA ARG A 47 -9.34 -26.97 -18.62
C ARG A 47 -8.61 -27.59 -17.42
N VAL A 48 -9.05 -28.75 -16.95
CA VAL A 48 -8.47 -29.42 -15.76
C VAL A 48 -7.04 -29.90 -16.08
N GLU A 49 -6.86 -30.51 -17.22
CA GLU A 49 -5.55 -31.02 -17.67
C GLU A 49 -4.54 -29.89 -17.88
N MET A 50 -4.96 -28.82 -18.54
CA MET A 50 -4.13 -27.64 -18.76
C MET A 50 -3.72 -26.99 -17.45
N TYR A 51 -4.65 -26.89 -16.48
CA TYR A 51 -4.36 -26.34 -15.17
C TYR A 51 -3.37 -27.22 -14.39
N ALA A 52 -3.53 -28.54 -14.45
CA ALA A 52 -2.60 -29.48 -13.82
C ALA A 52 -1.18 -29.39 -14.42
N LYS A 53 -1.07 -29.28 -15.76
CA LYS A 53 0.20 -29.06 -16.46
C LYS A 53 0.85 -27.75 -16.05
N LEU A 54 0.07 -26.65 -16.01
CA LEU A 54 0.56 -25.35 -15.56
C LEU A 54 1.07 -25.38 -14.12
N LYS A 55 0.31 -26.01 -13.21
CA LYS A 55 0.70 -26.17 -11.80
C LYS A 55 2.03 -26.94 -11.65
N LYS A 56 2.20 -28.04 -12.39
CA LYS A 56 3.45 -28.80 -12.43
C LYS A 56 4.61 -27.96 -12.96
N TRP A 57 4.38 -27.20 -14.03
CA TRP A 57 5.40 -26.33 -14.61
C TRP A 57 5.80 -25.21 -13.63
N MET A 58 4.83 -24.56 -12.96
CA MET A 58 5.10 -23.51 -11.96
C MET A 58 5.90 -24.06 -10.76
N ALA A 59 5.62 -25.28 -10.32
CA ALA A 59 6.37 -25.94 -9.25
C ALA A 59 7.80 -26.25 -9.67
N ALA A 60 8.02 -26.67 -10.93
CA ALA A 60 9.35 -26.96 -11.46
C ALA A 60 10.17 -25.70 -11.77
N HIS A 61 9.53 -24.53 -11.98
CA HIS A 61 10.18 -23.29 -12.38
C HIS A 61 9.72 -22.10 -11.53
N PRO A 62 9.91 -22.10 -10.19
CA PRO A 62 9.32 -21.11 -9.29
C PRO A 62 9.80 -19.67 -9.58
N GLU A 63 11.09 -19.47 -9.85
CA GLU A 63 11.63 -18.14 -10.12
C GLU A 63 11.12 -17.55 -11.45
N ARG A 64 11.06 -18.39 -12.48
CA ARG A 64 10.52 -17.97 -13.79
C ARG A 64 9.03 -17.67 -13.73
N ALA A 65 8.27 -18.44 -12.96
CA ALA A 65 6.85 -18.18 -12.71
C ALA A 65 6.63 -16.85 -11.99
N LYS A 66 7.44 -16.55 -10.96
CA LYS A 66 7.43 -15.26 -10.25
C LYS A 66 7.76 -14.10 -11.20
N GLU A 67 8.76 -14.25 -12.05
CA GLU A 67 9.15 -13.22 -13.01
C GLU A 67 8.03 -12.90 -14.01
N ILE A 68 7.42 -13.95 -14.60
CA ILE A 68 6.29 -13.80 -15.53
C ILE A 68 5.13 -13.08 -14.84
N ARG A 69 4.79 -13.51 -13.62
CA ARG A 69 3.72 -12.88 -12.82
C ARG A 69 4.04 -11.41 -12.54
N ARG A 70 5.26 -11.09 -12.09
CA ARG A 70 5.69 -9.71 -11.83
C ARG A 70 5.58 -8.82 -13.07
N LYS A 71 5.98 -9.35 -14.25
CA LYS A 71 5.84 -8.62 -15.53
C LYS A 71 4.37 -8.37 -15.88
N ALA A 72 3.52 -9.39 -15.70
CA ALA A 72 2.08 -9.27 -15.96
C ALA A 72 1.41 -8.29 -15.00
N ASP A 73 1.71 -8.37 -13.70
CA ASP A 73 1.19 -7.47 -12.66
C ASP A 73 1.62 -6.03 -12.92
N LYS A 74 2.89 -5.80 -13.31
CA LYS A 74 3.40 -4.47 -13.68
C LYS A 74 2.67 -3.89 -14.89
N LYS A 75 2.47 -4.71 -15.93
CA LYS A 75 1.72 -4.30 -17.14
C LYS A 75 0.27 -3.98 -16.80
N TRP A 76 -0.37 -4.82 -16.00
CA TRP A 76 -1.75 -4.61 -15.57
C TRP A 76 -1.89 -3.36 -14.70
N ALA A 77 -0.97 -3.15 -13.73
CA ALA A 77 -0.96 -1.97 -12.88
C ALA A 77 -0.78 -0.67 -13.68
N ALA A 78 0.10 -0.66 -14.67
CA ALA A 78 0.28 0.48 -15.57
C ALA A 78 -1.00 0.79 -16.37
N ALA A 79 -1.66 -0.23 -16.90
CA ALA A 79 -2.90 -0.08 -17.65
C ALA A 79 -4.12 0.27 -16.78
N ASN A 80 -4.06 0.06 -15.46
CA ASN A 80 -5.17 0.27 -14.54
C ASN A 80 -4.82 1.24 -13.40
N HIS A 81 -3.87 2.15 -13.63
CA HIS A 81 -3.38 3.10 -12.63
C HIS A 81 -4.52 3.87 -11.94
N ASP A 82 -5.47 4.40 -12.69
CA ASP A 82 -6.59 5.19 -12.14
C ASP A 82 -7.53 4.35 -11.29
N LYS A 83 -7.80 3.10 -11.70
CA LYS A 83 -8.59 2.15 -10.89
C LYS A 83 -7.90 1.84 -9.56
N LEU A 84 -6.58 1.61 -9.59
CA LEU A 84 -5.78 1.37 -8.39
C LEU A 84 -5.77 2.59 -7.47
N ARG A 85 -5.59 3.79 -8.04
CA ARG A 85 -5.63 5.06 -7.31
C ARG A 85 -6.99 5.27 -6.66
N ALA A 86 -8.08 5.09 -7.41
CA ALA A 86 -9.44 5.22 -6.88
C ALA A 86 -9.73 4.21 -5.77
N LYS A 87 -9.29 2.95 -5.93
CA LYS A 87 -9.38 1.91 -4.88
C LYS A 87 -8.63 2.33 -3.62
N LYS A 88 -7.40 2.82 -3.74
CA LYS A 88 -6.57 3.27 -2.61
C LYS A 88 -7.20 4.48 -1.88
N ILE A 89 -7.72 5.46 -2.63
CA ILE A 89 -8.42 6.63 -2.06
C ILE A 89 -9.63 6.15 -1.24
N ARG A 90 -10.46 5.24 -1.79
CA ARG A 90 -11.63 4.69 -1.11
C ARG A 90 -11.26 3.91 0.15
N GLN A 91 -10.23 3.09 0.10
CA GLN A 91 -9.72 2.37 1.27
C GLN A 91 -9.22 3.33 2.36
N ASN A 92 -8.43 4.34 1.97
CA ASN A 92 -7.93 5.34 2.90
C ASN A 92 -9.07 6.16 3.52
N ALA A 93 -10.09 6.55 2.75
CA ALA A 93 -11.26 7.21 3.26
C ALA A 93 -12.00 6.36 4.29
N LYS A 94 -12.19 5.06 4.02
CA LYS A 94 -12.80 4.11 4.96
C LYS A 94 -11.99 3.97 6.25
N VAL A 95 -10.65 3.89 6.18
CA VAL A 95 -9.81 3.83 7.37
C VAL A 95 -9.92 5.14 8.18
N ARG A 96 -9.86 6.29 7.51
CA ARG A 96 -9.94 7.62 8.16
C ARG A 96 -11.33 7.97 8.68
N SER A 97 -12.38 7.26 8.30
CA SER A 97 -13.71 7.47 8.88
C SER A 97 -13.81 6.96 10.31
N THR A 98 -12.92 6.06 10.73
CA THR A 98 -12.84 5.62 12.13
C THR A 98 -12.00 6.59 12.97
N SER A 99 -12.37 6.79 14.25
CA SER A 99 -11.62 7.63 15.18
C SER A 99 -10.15 7.22 15.30
N THR A 100 -9.90 5.91 15.43
CA THR A 100 -8.55 5.36 15.51
C THR A 100 -7.76 5.57 14.21
N GLY A 101 -8.37 5.36 13.05
CA GLY A 101 -7.71 5.58 11.76
C GLY A 101 -7.41 7.06 11.50
N LYS A 102 -8.31 7.96 11.89
CA LYS A 102 -8.10 9.41 11.84
C LYS A 102 -6.94 9.83 12.75
N LEU A 103 -6.94 9.35 14.01
CA LEU A 103 -5.87 9.59 14.97
C LEU A 103 -4.51 9.13 14.43
N ASN A 104 -4.44 7.87 14.01
CA ASN A 104 -3.23 7.27 13.44
C ASN A 104 -2.68 8.08 12.25
N HIS A 105 -3.56 8.51 11.35
CA HIS A 105 -3.18 9.34 10.21
C HIS A 105 -2.62 10.69 10.65
N ASN A 106 -3.32 11.40 11.53
CA ASN A 106 -2.93 12.75 11.97
C ASN A 106 -1.57 12.74 12.68
N ILE A 107 -1.34 11.81 13.60
CA ILE A 107 -0.04 11.64 14.26
C ILE A 107 1.06 11.32 13.25
N SER A 108 0.78 10.40 12.32
CA SER A 108 1.75 10.05 11.27
C SER A 108 2.16 11.25 10.40
N VAL A 109 1.20 12.13 10.09
CA VAL A 109 1.45 13.36 9.31
C VAL A 109 2.23 14.37 10.15
N ALA A 110 1.82 14.60 11.39
CA ALA A 110 2.46 15.57 12.29
C ALA A 110 3.93 15.21 12.56
N ILE A 111 4.21 13.92 12.85
CA ILE A 111 5.59 13.44 13.02
C ILE A 111 6.41 13.60 11.73
N ARG A 112 5.82 13.30 10.56
CA ARG A 112 6.52 13.51 9.29
C ARG A 112 6.87 14.98 9.05
N GLN A 113 5.96 15.89 9.37
CA GLN A 113 6.19 17.32 9.24
C GLN A 113 7.27 17.80 10.22
N ALA A 114 7.21 17.38 11.48
CA ALA A 114 8.18 17.73 12.50
C ALA A 114 9.62 17.23 12.17
N LEU A 115 9.74 16.11 11.49
CA LEU A 115 11.01 15.54 11.02
C LEU A 115 11.39 15.99 9.59
N HIS A 116 10.74 17.01 9.03
CA HIS A 116 11.04 17.53 7.68
C HIS A 116 11.16 16.44 6.58
N GLY A 117 10.49 15.31 6.75
CA GLY A 117 10.52 14.17 5.83
C GLY A 117 11.43 13.01 6.23
N GLU A 118 12.35 13.20 7.18
CA GLU A 118 13.31 12.18 7.67
C GLU A 118 12.63 10.96 8.35
N LYS A 119 11.31 10.95 8.41
CA LYS A 119 10.54 9.76 8.80
C LYS A 119 10.81 8.56 7.88
N ALA A 120 11.21 8.79 6.62
CA ALA A 120 11.63 7.79 5.63
C ALA A 120 10.65 6.60 5.46
N GLY A 121 9.32 6.86 5.51
CA GLY A 121 8.29 5.82 5.40
C GLY A 121 8.14 4.91 6.62
N ARG A 122 8.92 5.09 7.69
CA ARG A 122 8.82 4.29 8.93
C ARG A 122 7.45 4.45 9.57
N ASN A 123 6.96 3.41 10.27
CA ASN A 123 5.76 3.54 11.09
C ASN A 123 6.06 4.48 12.28
N TRP A 124 5.17 5.43 12.55
CA TRP A 124 5.37 6.39 13.62
C TRP A 124 5.44 5.74 15.02
N GLU A 125 4.73 4.64 15.24
CA GLU A 125 4.77 3.89 16.51
C GLU A 125 6.17 3.31 16.81
N THR A 126 6.98 3.07 15.78
CA THR A 126 8.38 2.63 15.97
C THR A 126 9.33 3.78 16.30
N LEU A 127 8.89 5.03 16.14
CA LEU A 127 9.71 6.22 16.41
C LEU A 127 9.44 6.80 17.81
N VAL A 128 8.28 6.48 18.39
CA VAL A 128 7.86 6.90 19.72
C VAL A 128 7.66 5.66 20.61
N ASN A 129 7.70 5.83 21.92
CA ASN A 129 7.61 4.71 22.87
C ASN A 129 6.17 4.37 23.26
N PHE A 130 5.22 4.47 22.33
CA PHE A 130 3.81 4.11 22.57
C PHE A 130 3.07 3.78 21.28
N THR A 131 1.98 3.05 21.42
CA THR A 131 1.07 2.67 20.34
C THR A 131 -0.12 3.62 20.25
N VAL A 132 -0.86 3.57 19.12
CA VAL A 132 -2.11 4.33 18.95
C VAL A 132 -3.13 4.00 20.06
N THR A 133 -3.16 2.75 20.50
CA THR A 133 -4.05 2.31 21.58
C THR A 133 -3.68 2.95 22.91
N GLN A 134 -2.39 3.01 23.23
CA GLN A 134 -1.89 3.67 24.45
C GLN A 134 -2.15 5.17 24.41
N LEU A 135 -1.91 5.81 23.27
CA LEU A 135 -2.24 7.23 23.06
C LEU A 135 -3.74 7.48 23.26
N LYS A 136 -4.59 6.65 22.67
CA LYS A 136 -6.04 6.76 22.82
C LYS A 136 -6.46 6.71 24.28
N LYS A 137 -6.02 5.69 25.03
CA LYS A 137 -6.29 5.56 26.48
C LYS A 137 -5.74 6.74 27.29
N HIS A 138 -4.57 7.27 26.92
CA HIS A 138 -3.96 8.41 27.58
C HIS A 138 -4.79 9.68 27.40
N LEU A 139 -5.32 9.93 26.20
CA LEU A 139 -6.16 11.08 25.89
C LEU A 139 -7.53 10.96 26.55
N GLU A 140 -8.17 9.78 26.49
CA GLU A 140 -9.47 9.53 27.11
C GLU A 140 -9.48 9.85 28.62
N LYS A 141 -8.41 9.52 29.34
CA LYS A 141 -8.25 9.87 30.77
C LYS A 141 -8.18 11.38 31.03
N ARG A 142 -8.03 12.20 30.00
CA ARG A 142 -7.85 13.65 30.06
C ARG A 142 -8.95 14.42 29.32
N PHE A 143 -9.96 13.71 28.84
CA PHE A 143 -11.11 14.36 28.19
C PHE A 143 -11.80 15.29 29.17
N GLN A 144 -12.07 16.48 28.72
CA GLN A 144 -12.94 17.42 29.39
C GLN A 144 -14.41 17.15 29.00
N PRO A 145 -15.37 17.66 29.78
CA PRO A 145 -16.79 17.53 29.45
C PRO A 145 -17.06 17.96 28.00
N GLY A 146 -17.78 17.12 27.26
CA GLY A 146 -18.10 17.37 25.86
C GLY A 146 -17.07 16.86 24.84
N MET A 147 -15.89 16.40 25.25
CA MET A 147 -14.91 15.78 24.34
C MET A 147 -15.28 14.33 24.08
N THR A 148 -15.41 13.97 22.81
CA THR A 148 -15.64 12.59 22.35
C THR A 148 -14.79 12.30 21.11
N TRP A 149 -14.65 11.03 20.74
CA TRP A 149 -13.92 10.69 19.51
C TRP A 149 -14.63 11.11 18.23
N GLU A 150 -15.96 11.25 18.25
CA GLU A 150 -16.79 11.69 17.13
C GLU A 150 -16.53 13.15 16.78
N ASN A 151 -16.21 13.97 17.79
CA ASN A 151 -15.93 15.38 17.61
C ASN A 151 -14.43 15.73 17.55
N TYR A 152 -13.54 14.71 17.59
CA TYR A 152 -12.10 14.87 17.39
C TYR A 152 -11.76 15.57 16.05
N GLY A 153 -10.95 16.62 16.13
CA GLY A 153 -10.55 17.46 15.00
C GLY A 153 -11.59 18.53 14.61
N LYS A 154 -12.67 18.65 15.38
CA LYS A 154 -13.69 19.72 15.24
C LYS A 154 -13.81 20.52 16.54
N ALA A 155 -14.13 19.86 17.65
CA ALA A 155 -14.26 20.49 18.95
C ALA A 155 -12.92 20.52 19.70
N TRP A 156 -12.13 19.47 19.58
CA TRP A 156 -10.82 19.33 20.22
C TRP A 156 -9.79 18.68 19.29
N VAL A 157 -8.52 18.91 19.60
CA VAL A 157 -7.35 18.38 18.90
C VAL A 157 -6.33 17.82 19.89
N ILE A 158 -5.32 17.11 19.39
CA ILE A 158 -4.15 16.77 20.19
C ILE A 158 -3.20 17.95 20.15
N ASP A 159 -2.84 18.41 21.32
CA ASP A 159 -1.89 19.49 21.53
C ASP A 159 -0.63 18.99 22.26
N HIS A 160 0.49 19.64 22.00
CA HIS A 160 1.72 19.48 22.75
C HIS A 160 1.75 20.54 23.88
N LYS A 161 1.81 20.11 25.16
CA LYS A 161 1.93 21.04 26.30
C LYS A 161 3.09 22.00 26.08
N ILE A 162 4.26 21.45 25.77
CA ILE A 162 5.43 22.18 25.32
C ILE A 162 5.42 22.12 23.78
N PRO A 163 5.30 23.25 23.08
CA PRO A 163 5.19 23.31 21.62
C PRO A 163 6.38 22.66 20.91
N ILE A 164 6.13 22.06 19.75
CA ILE A 164 7.18 21.41 18.95
C ILE A 164 8.32 22.38 18.62
N SER A 165 8.01 23.66 18.37
CA SER A 165 8.98 24.69 18.02
C SER A 165 10.02 25.02 19.11
N VAL A 166 9.79 24.54 20.33
CA VAL A 166 10.70 24.76 21.48
C VAL A 166 11.77 23.66 21.57
N PHE A 167 11.50 22.51 20.97
CA PHE A 167 12.41 21.37 20.97
C PHE A 167 13.43 21.48 19.87
N ASN A 168 14.63 20.97 20.11
CA ASN A 168 15.75 20.96 19.17
C ASN A 168 16.05 19.51 18.73
N PHE A 169 15.53 19.07 17.57
CA PHE A 169 15.72 17.73 17.03
C PHE A 169 15.68 17.74 15.49
N GLU A 170 16.44 16.87 14.89
CA GLU A 170 16.42 16.57 13.45
C GLU A 170 16.00 15.12 13.17
N LYS A 171 16.29 14.23 14.10
CA LYS A 171 16.11 12.78 13.96
C LYS A 171 15.21 12.21 15.05
N PRO A 172 14.56 11.08 14.81
CA PRO A 172 13.71 10.43 15.84
C PRO A 172 14.51 9.90 17.04
N GLU A 173 15.81 9.70 16.86
CA GLU A 173 16.74 9.20 17.89
C GLU A 173 17.12 10.30 18.89
N ASP A 174 16.90 11.56 18.56
CA ASP A 174 17.22 12.71 19.39
C ASP A 174 16.38 12.72 20.67
N PHE A 175 17.01 13.13 21.77
CA PHE A 175 16.37 13.17 23.08
C PHE A 175 15.15 14.09 23.08
N ASP A 176 15.26 15.26 22.49
CA ASP A 176 14.18 16.24 22.38
C ASP A 176 13.00 15.73 21.54
N PHE A 177 13.24 14.94 20.47
CA PHE A 177 12.16 14.29 19.74
C PHE A 177 11.36 13.34 20.66
N ARG A 178 12.04 12.54 21.46
CA ARG A 178 11.38 11.60 22.38
C ARG A 178 10.60 12.32 23.48
N LEU A 179 11.12 13.44 23.99
CA LEU A 179 10.40 14.29 24.95
C LEU A 179 9.19 14.96 24.30
N CYS A 180 9.36 15.58 23.14
CA CYS A 180 8.32 16.23 22.37
C CYS A 180 7.12 15.30 22.14
N TRP A 181 7.40 14.09 21.63
CA TRP A 181 6.38 13.08 21.29
C TRP A 181 6.11 12.09 22.45
N SER A 182 6.45 12.43 23.69
CA SER A 182 6.07 11.60 24.85
C SER A 182 4.60 11.78 25.20
N LEU A 183 3.95 10.72 25.72
CA LEU A 183 2.56 10.81 26.21
C LEU A 183 2.40 11.91 27.28
N LYS A 184 3.44 12.18 28.07
CA LYS A 184 3.40 13.23 29.11
C LYS A 184 3.22 14.62 28.51
N ASN A 185 3.75 14.85 27.30
CA ASN A 185 3.66 16.12 26.60
C ASN A 185 2.39 16.25 25.73
N LEU A 186 1.67 15.16 25.47
CA LEU A 186 0.46 15.15 24.65
C LEU A 186 -0.80 15.27 25.52
N GLN A 187 -1.73 16.12 25.09
CA GLN A 187 -3.01 16.33 25.75
C GLN A 187 -4.14 16.59 24.75
N PRO A 188 -5.40 16.27 25.09
CA PRO A 188 -6.54 16.81 24.35
C PRO A 188 -6.74 18.28 24.75
N LEU A 189 -6.96 19.14 23.79
CA LEU A 189 -7.22 20.57 24.01
C LEU A 189 -8.33 21.03 23.07
N GLU A 190 -9.24 21.87 23.56
CA GLU A 190 -10.25 22.48 22.70
C GLU A 190 -9.60 23.31 21.59
N VAL A 191 -10.19 23.30 20.40
CA VAL A 191 -9.66 24.05 19.24
C VAL A 191 -9.48 25.53 19.55
N LYS A 192 -10.45 26.13 20.28
CA LYS A 192 -10.37 27.54 20.67
C LYS A 192 -9.19 27.83 21.61
N GLU A 193 -8.99 26.96 22.58
CA GLU A 193 -7.87 27.09 23.53
C GLU A 193 -6.52 26.79 22.86
N ASN A 194 -6.48 25.81 21.96
CA ASN A 194 -5.28 25.52 21.20
C ASN A 194 -4.87 26.73 20.31
N ASN A 195 -5.84 27.38 19.70
CA ASN A 195 -5.59 28.59 18.90
C ASN A 195 -5.11 29.76 19.75
N LYS A 196 -5.59 29.92 20.99
CA LYS A 196 -5.09 30.96 21.92
C LYS A 196 -3.68 30.64 22.43
N LYS A 197 -3.42 29.38 22.70
CA LYS A 197 -2.13 28.92 23.21
C LYS A 197 -1.00 29.16 22.21
N HIS A 198 -1.20 28.87 20.91
CA HIS A 198 -0.15 28.92 19.90
C HIS A 198 1.14 28.21 20.37
N ASN A 199 2.28 28.92 20.31
CA ASN A 199 3.60 28.46 20.77
C ASN A 199 3.95 28.94 22.20
N LYS A 200 2.96 29.39 22.98
CA LYS A 200 3.20 29.84 24.35
C LYS A 200 3.47 28.63 25.25
N ILE A 201 4.37 28.80 26.18
CA ILE A 201 4.69 27.83 27.23
C ILE A 201 4.33 28.42 28.59
N ASP A 202 3.63 27.62 29.40
CA ASP A 202 3.21 28.05 30.75
C ASP A 202 4.34 27.91 31.78
N LYS A 203 5.36 27.11 31.46
CA LYS A 203 6.50 26.87 32.36
C LYS A 203 7.80 26.96 31.57
N PRO A 204 8.89 27.48 32.19
CA PRO A 204 10.21 27.49 31.56
C PRO A 204 10.59 26.09 31.09
N PHE A 205 11.10 25.99 29.87
CA PHE A 205 11.63 24.77 29.28
C PHE A 205 12.92 25.08 28.53
N GLN A 206 13.95 24.29 28.78
CA GLN A 206 15.22 24.40 28.09
C GLN A 206 15.38 23.17 27.19
N PRO A 207 15.44 23.34 25.86
CA PRO A 207 15.73 22.25 24.94
C PRO A 207 17.15 21.73 25.12
N SER A 208 17.40 20.51 24.72
CA SER A 208 18.74 19.95 24.69
C SER A 208 19.59 20.67 23.63
N LEU A 209 20.86 20.85 23.92
CA LEU A 209 21.82 21.31 22.93
C LEU A 209 22.10 20.13 21.96
N LEU A 210 21.88 20.33 20.67
CA LEU A 210 22.43 19.43 19.67
C LEU A 210 23.94 19.64 19.66
N ILE A 211 24.65 18.78 20.35
CA ILE A 211 26.11 18.70 20.18
C ILE A 211 26.27 18.12 18.79
N GLY A 212 26.59 18.97 17.82
CA GLY A 212 26.93 18.56 16.47
C GLY A 212 28.03 17.51 16.55
N GLY A 213 27.69 16.26 16.26
CA GLY A 213 28.66 15.20 16.15
C GLY A 213 29.57 15.49 14.95
N ALA A 214 30.63 16.24 15.20
CA ALA A 214 31.80 16.12 14.37
C ALA A 214 32.43 14.76 14.69
N LEU A 215 32.31 13.80 13.78
CA LEU A 215 33.28 12.75 13.47
C LEU A 215 32.94 12.17 12.11
#